data_28ac88b087712e902f6d923d4f1c3bcc
#
_entry.id   28ac88b087712e902f6d923d4f1c3bcc
#
_cell.length_a   1.000
_cell.length_b   1.000
_cell.length_c   1.000
_cell.angle_alpha   90.00
_cell.angle_beta   90.00
_cell.angle_gamma   90.00
#
_symmetry.space_group_name_H-M   'P 1'
#
loop_
_entity.id
_entity.type
_entity.pdbx_description
1 polymer ?
#
loop_
_entity_poly.entity_id
_entity_poly.type
_entity_poly.pdbx_seq_one_letter_code
_entity_poly.pdbx_strand_id
1 'polypeptide(L)'
;MNKPFSPVRKNQIIFNGPRVKRSLCAVAAFSTIASLCGCASIDSGGFENYQHSAIAHQQAIESGAATQTSVKELSSALPPGSATPAVQPGEHFAGSGKLIKLSLADALVIGLKNNPTLLVQRYNPALSEEQIVAQRGAFDPTVTAGVQASKNRVPTSGGYVTASGGYIPGSQHFGTTDSGNANVGLNEKLPTGTSISATMNSGLNDSENGGGQSTTVNGSITVTQALLQGGNLQANLAGIESAKIGKKISDYQLRGEALTITDDIVQAYWAYALAQQNVHILKTALNVAQQQEDQTKELIRVGRTSPSEFAPAAAQTAVTREQLVSAVGAMKIARLNLLSLVAPANRPFWQDHLDLTTLPYIPGGPDAPLKEHTELALKMSPVLNQTRLQIEQGDLSVIQTRNGLLPVLNMFITFGKTGYAESFGPASENLNGSAYQLVGGLSFNYPIFNRTPTANYQSAVLSRDQEEAALANTVRTVELSVRTAYIQAQTDKQQITATAATTEAQAETLRATQGEFKVGESTAIQVSLAQSNLLAARLAQAQANVAYLDALSTLYLQEGSLLERCHIRAPGAVAVKPIGPSWLRRWPDGVFH
;
A
#
# COMPACT_ATOMS: atom_id res chain seq x y z
N MET A 1 -54.43 -3.24 -1.62
CA MET A 1 -55.26 -2.03 -1.57
C MET A 1 -54.36 -0.83 -1.66
N ASN A 2 -54.28 -0.26 -2.85
CA ASN A 2 -53.48 0.92 -3.19
C ASN A 2 -54.13 2.20 -2.69
N LYS A 3 -53.34 3.09 -2.11
CA LYS A 3 -53.67 4.54 -2.13
C LYS A 3 -52.40 5.33 -2.46
N PRO A 4 -52.46 6.30 -3.39
CA PRO A 4 -51.31 7.08 -3.84
C PRO A 4 -51.09 8.33 -2.99
N PHE A 5 -49.83 8.71 -2.83
CA PHE A 5 -49.38 9.96 -2.23
C PHE A 5 -49.67 11.13 -3.17
N SER A 6 -50.30 12.16 -2.63
CA SER A 6 -50.58 13.45 -3.30
C SER A 6 -49.38 14.42 -3.13
N PRO A 7 -49.15 15.34 -4.08
CA PRO A 7 -47.99 16.21 -4.10
C PRO A 7 -48.12 17.42 -3.16
N VAL A 8 -47.03 17.76 -2.51
CA VAL A 8 -46.85 18.92 -1.64
C VAL A 8 -46.88 20.21 -2.46
N ARG A 9 -47.77 21.12 -2.07
CA ARG A 9 -47.95 22.48 -2.63
C ARG A 9 -46.70 23.34 -2.41
N LYS A 10 -46.16 23.94 -3.47
CA LYS A 10 -45.22 25.06 -3.43
C LYS A 10 -45.92 26.30 -2.85
N ASN A 11 -45.50 26.72 -1.66
CA ASN A 11 -45.87 28.05 -1.14
C ASN A 11 -44.94 29.09 -1.80
N GLN A 12 -45.50 29.88 -2.69
CA GLN A 12 -44.90 31.14 -3.17
C GLN A 12 -45.03 32.19 -2.06
N ILE A 13 -43.93 32.64 -1.53
CA ILE A 13 -43.88 33.84 -0.67
C ILE A 13 -43.81 35.06 -1.61
N ILE A 14 -44.90 35.79 -1.70
CA ILE A 14 -45.00 37.05 -2.46
C ILE A 14 -44.50 38.18 -1.54
N PHE A 15 -43.31 38.71 -1.82
CA PHE A 15 -42.82 39.97 -1.24
C PHE A 15 -43.30 41.15 -2.10
N ASN A 16 -44.34 41.84 -1.64
CA ASN A 16 -44.79 43.11 -2.18
C ASN A 16 -44.15 44.27 -1.40
N GLY A 17 -43.11 44.90 -1.99
CA GLY A 17 -42.54 46.14 -1.50
C GLY A 17 -41.75 46.84 -2.61
N PRO A 18 -42.07 48.09 -2.98
CA PRO A 18 -41.58 48.73 -4.21
C PRO A 18 -40.09 49.18 -4.17
N ARG A 19 -39.34 48.94 -3.08
CA ARG A 19 -37.93 49.39 -2.95
C ARG A 19 -36.87 48.28 -3.13
N VAL A 20 -37.24 47.00 -3.16
CA VAL A 20 -36.30 45.88 -3.29
C VAL A 20 -35.92 45.56 -4.76
N LYS A 21 -36.69 46.04 -5.74
CA LYS A 21 -36.45 45.73 -7.17
C LYS A 21 -35.18 46.35 -7.79
N ARG A 22 -34.53 47.35 -7.14
CA ARG A 22 -33.34 47.98 -7.71
C ARG A 22 -32.01 47.33 -7.29
N SER A 23 -32.00 46.56 -6.20
CA SER A 23 -30.76 45.88 -5.75
C SER A 23 -30.50 44.54 -6.46
N LEU A 24 -31.47 43.91 -7.10
CA LEU A 24 -31.28 42.63 -7.82
C LEU A 24 -30.64 42.80 -9.20
N CYS A 25 -30.63 44.00 -9.79
CA CYS A 25 -29.92 44.21 -11.06
C CYS A 25 -28.40 44.21 -10.96
N ALA A 26 -27.81 44.38 -9.76
CA ALA A 26 -26.35 44.31 -9.56
C ALA A 26 -25.84 42.86 -9.59
N VAL A 27 -26.67 41.87 -9.32
CA VAL A 27 -26.28 40.45 -9.35
C VAL A 27 -26.25 39.88 -10.78
N ALA A 28 -27.08 40.45 -11.68
CA ALA A 28 -27.15 40.00 -13.08
C ALA A 28 -25.94 40.42 -13.94
N ALA A 29 -25.18 41.46 -13.53
CA ALA A 29 -24.00 41.90 -14.25
C ALA A 29 -22.73 41.01 -14.00
N PHE A 30 -22.78 40.16 -12.95
CA PHE A 30 -21.69 39.20 -12.66
C PHE A 30 -21.76 37.91 -13.49
N SER A 31 -22.89 37.64 -14.14
CA SER A 31 -23.08 36.45 -14.98
C SER A 31 -22.26 36.45 -16.28
N THR A 32 -21.78 37.61 -16.72
CA THR A 32 -21.01 37.71 -17.98
C THR A 32 -19.49 37.55 -17.82
N ILE A 33 -18.96 37.61 -16.60
CA ILE A 33 -17.50 37.36 -16.34
C ILE A 33 -17.22 35.84 -16.21
N ALA A 34 -18.23 35.06 -15.82
CA ALA A 34 -18.10 33.60 -15.76
C ALA A 34 -17.99 32.91 -17.14
N SER A 35 -18.33 33.63 -18.24
CA SER A 35 -18.23 33.08 -19.61
C SER A 35 -16.87 33.24 -20.27
N LEU A 36 -15.86 33.85 -19.59
CA LEU A 36 -14.50 34.00 -20.08
C LEU A 36 -13.49 33.06 -19.39
N CYS A 37 -13.88 32.39 -18.31
CA CYS A 37 -13.19 31.19 -17.86
C CYS A 37 -13.71 30.03 -18.72
N GLY A 38 -13.04 29.77 -19.84
CA GLY A 38 -13.19 28.51 -20.54
C GLY A 38 -13.00 27.41 -19.49
N CYS A 39 -14.08 26.65 -19.23
CA CYS A 39 -13.98 25.38 -18.55
C CYS A 39 -12.99 24.55 -19.37
N ALA A 40 -11.70 24.59 -19.01
CA ALA A 40 -10.84 23.48 -19.27
C ALA A 40 -11.55 22.31 -18.57
N SER A 41 -12.15 21.44 -19.35
CA SER A 41 -12.66 20.17 -18.89
C SER A 41 -11.57 19.58 -18.03
N ILE A 42 -11.83 19.38 -16.75
CA ILE A 42 -10.99 18.56 -15.89
C ILE A 42 -10.99 17.22 -16.59
N ASP A 43 -9.87 16.96 -17.27
CA ASP A 43 -9.67 15.75 -18.04
C ASP A 43 -9.67 14.60 -17.02
N SER A 44 -10.77 13.86 -16.96
CA SER A 44 -10.88 12.59 -16.23
C SER A 44 -9.95 11.52 -16.82
N GLY A 45 -9.16 11.87 -17.83
CA GLY A 45 -8.20 11.02 -18.52
C GLY A 45 -7.10 10.44 -17.65
N GLY A 46 -6.85 10.99 -16.47
CA GLY A 46 -5.87 10.42 -15.53
C GLY A 46 -6.26 9.03 -15.04
N PHE A 47 -7.52 8.80 -14.74
CA PHE A 47 -8.02 7.51 -14.25
C PHE A 47 -8.21 6.52 -15.41
N GLU A 48 -8.72 6.97 -16.56
CA GLU A 48 -8.83 6.16 -17.78
C GLU A 48 -7.45 5.79 -18.33
N ASN A 49 -6.49 6.71 -18.36
CA ASN A 49 -5.11 6.42 -18.74
C ASN A 49 -4.42 5.46 -17.77
N TYR A 50 -4.74 5.50 -16.47
CA TYR A 50 -4.26 4.53 -15.50
C TYR A 50 -4.90 3.16 -15.71
N GLN A 51 -6.21 3.10 -15.94
CA GLN A 51 -6.90 1.86 -16.34
C GLN A 51 -6.35 1.32 -17.66
N HIS A 52 -6.14 2.16 -18.67
CA HIS A 52 -5.56 1.74 -19.94
C HIS A 52 -4.10 1.30 -19.82
N SER A 53 -3.28 1.94 -19.01
CA SER A 53 -1.90 1.50 -18.76
C SER A 53 -1.85 0.23 -17.89
N ALA A 54 -2.73 0.07 -16.92
CA ALA A 54 -2.86 -1.13 -16.12
C ALA A 54 -3.40 -2.30 -16.96
N ILE A 55 -4.39 -2.05 -17.84
CA ILE A 55 -4.94 -3.03 -18.78
C ILE A 55 -3.92 -3.37 -19.87
N ALA A 56 -3.17 -2.41 -20.41
CA ALA A 56 -2.10 -2.66 -21.39
C ALA A 56 -0.94 -3.45 -20.76
N HIS A 57 -0.59 -3.19 -19.51
CA HIS A 57 0.37 -4.02 -18.76
C HIS A 57 -0.17 -5.42 -18.48
N GLN A 58 -1.46 -5.55 -18.19
CA GLN A 58 -2.12 -6.83 -18.00
C GLN A 58 -2.25 -7.61 -19.31
N GLN A 59 -2.55 -6.94 -20.42
CA GLN A 59 -2.57 -7.53 -21.77
C GLN A 59 -1.17 -7.92 -22.26
N ALA A 60 -0.12 -7.18 -21.90
CA ALA A 60 1.26 -7.56 -22.17
C ALA A 60 1.68 -8.83 -21.39
N ILE A 61 1.12 -9.03 -20.19
CA ILE A 61 1.28 -10.27 -19.41
C ILE A 61 0.43 -11.40 -19.98
N GLU A 62 -0.78 -11.11 -20.46
CA GLU A 62 -1.70 -12.09 -21.06
C GLU A 62 -1.29 -12.49 -22.49
N SER A 63 -0.64 -11.61 -23.25
CA SER A 63 -0.20 -11.90 -24.64
C SER A 63 0.98 -12.85 -24.74
N GLY A 64 1.53 -13.36 -23.62
CA GLY A 64 2.36 -14.58 -23.57
C GLY A 64 3.62 -14.60 -24.46
N ALA A 65 4.02 -13.50 -25.07
CA ALA A 65 5.14 -13.48 -26.01
C ALA A 65 6.51 -13.71 -25.35
N ALA A 66 6.60 -13.62 -24.00
CA ALA A 66 7.85 -13.83 -23.26
C ALA A 66 7.93 -15.17 -22.52
N THR A 67 6.83 -15.92 -22.40
CA THR A 67 6.77 -17.08 -21.49
C THR A 67 6.84 -18.43 -22.21
N GLN A 68 6.64 -18.49 -23.52
CA GLN A 68 6.64 -19.77 -24.23
C GLN A 68 8.04 -20.32 -24.54
N THR A 69 9.09 -19.50 -24.49
CA THR A 69 10.46 -19.94 -24.80
C THR A 69 11.15 -20.58 -23.58
N SER A 70 10.82 -20.18 -22.35
CA SER A 70 11.51 -20.68 -21.15
C SER A 70 10.93 -21.98 -20.58
N VAL A 71 9.66 -22.29 -20.80
CA VAL A 71 9.04 -23.54 -20.34
C VAL A 71 9.51 -24.75 -21.17
N LYS A 72 9.88 -24.55 -22.42
CA LYS A 72 10.35 -25.60 -23.30
C LYS A 72 11.81 -26.00 -23.03
N GLU A 73 12.64 -25.10 -22.50
CA GLU A 73 14.03 -25.38 -22.12
C GLU A 73 14.14 -26.09 -20.76
N LEU A 74 13.20 -25.88 -19.84
CA LEU A 74 13.19 -26.59 -18.55
C LEU A 74 12.76 -28.06 -18.68
N SER A 75 11.98 -28.39 -19.71
CA SER A 75 11.52 -29.77 -19.99
C SER A 75 12.59 -30.67 -20.60
N SER A 76 13.67 -30.10 -21.14
CA SER A 76 14.74 -30.87 -21.83
C SER A 76 15.95 -31.22 -20.93
N ALA A 77 15.96 -30.79 -19.66
CA ALA A 77 17.07 -31.00 -18.74
C ALA A 77 16.85 -32.18 -17.74
N LEU A 78 15.83 -33.00 -17.93
CA LEU A 78 15.60 -34.16 -17.07
C LEU A 78 16.33 -35.40 -17.65
N PRO A 79 17.18 -36.09 -16.87
CA PRO A 79 17.78 -37.34 -17.28
C PRO A 79 16.72 -38.45 -17.41
N PRO A 80 16.77 -39.32 -18.43
CA PRO A 80 15.82 -40.41 -18.60
C PRO A 80 16.14 -41.53 -17.63
N GLY A 81 15.27 -41.80 -16.68
CA GLY A 81 15.33 -43.02 -15.89
C GLY A 81 14.91 -42.94 -14.43
N SER A 82 13.63 -42.82 -14.17
CA SER A 82 12.98 -43.50 -13.08
C SER A 82 11.49 -43.65 -13.40
N ALA A 83 11.07 -44.89 -13.60
CA ALA A 83 9.70 -45.23 -13.86
C ALA A 83 8.83 -44.79 -12.67
N THR A 84 7.95 -43.84 -12.90
CA THR A 84 6.90 -43.42 -11.97
C THR A 84 5.92 -44.58 -11.80
N PRO A 85 5.64 -45.05 -10.56
CA PRO A 85 4.51 -45.96 -10.36
C PRO A 85 3.22 -45.22 -10.73
N ALA A 86 2.44 -45.80 -11.62
CA ALA A 86 1.14 -45.29 -12.00
C ALA A 86 0.26 -45.14 -10.76
N VAL A 87 -0.05 -43.90 -10.39
CA VAL A 87 -1.03 -43.59 -9.35
C VAL A 87 -2.39 -44.02 -9.85
N GLN A 88 -2.99 -45.03 -9.22
CA GLN A 88 -4.38 -45.43 -9.48
C GLN A 88 -5.31 -44.25 -9.11
N PRO A 89 -6.37 -43.99 -9.92
CA PRO A 89 -7.28 -42.90 -9.64
C PRO A 89 -7.95 -43.13 -8.26
N GLY A 90 -7.71 -42.18 -7.35
CA GLY A 90 -8.30 -42.18 -6.03
C GLY A 90 -9.82 -42.05 -6.07
N GLU A 91 -10.46 -42.63 -5.08
CA GLU A 91 -11.90 -42.62 -4.84
C GLU A 91 -12.57 -41.29 -5.18
N HIS A 92 -13.61 -41.39 -6.01
CA HIS A 92 -14.49 -40.26 -6.34
C HIS A 92 -15.14 -39.69 -5.10
N PHE A 93 -14.66 -38.55 -4.60
CA PHE A 93 -15.45 -37.75 -3.68
C PHE A 93 -16.61 -37.14 -4.48
N ALA A 94 -17.83 -37.56 -4.19
CA ALA A 94 -19.06 -37.02 -4.78
C ALA A 94 -19.30 -35.59 -4.30
N GLY A 95 -18.64 -34.65 -4.91
CA GLY A 95 -18.85 -33.21 -4.75
C GLY A 95 -18.83 -32.57 -6.11
N SER A 96 -19.72 -31.62 -6.36
CA SER A 96 -19.86 -30.90 -7.64
C SER A 96 -18.70 -29.95 -8.00
N GLY A 97 -17.54 -30.06 -7.34
CA GLY A 97 -16.36 -29.24 -7.55
C GLY A 97 -15.60 -29.61 -8.83
N LYS A 98 -15.00 -28.61 -9.46
CA LYS A 98 -14.17 -28.78 -10.67
C LYS A 98 -12.80 -29.37 -10.27
N LEU A 99 -12.30 -30.36 -11.04
CA LEU A 99 -10.92 -30.81 -10.92
C LEU A 99 -10.00 -29.79 -11.60
N ILE A 100 -9.08 -29.24 -10.85
CA ILE A 100 -8.10 -28.25 -11.33
C ILE A 100 -6.71 -28.88 -11.24
N LYS A 101 -6.07 -29.07 -12.39
CA LYS A 101 -4.64 -29.42 -12.43
C LYS A 101 -3.84 -28.15 -12.17
N LEU A 102 -2.98 -28.19 -11.17
CA LEU A 102 -2.26 -27.01 -10.69
C LEU A 102 -0.76 -27.32 -10.62
N SER A 103 0.04 -26.62 -11.41
CA SER A 103 1.48 -26.58 -11.21
C SER A 103 1.85 -25.48 -10.21
N LEU A 104 3.05 -25.53 -9.64
CA LEU A 104 3.54 -24.46 -8.76
C LEU A 104 3.56 -23.10 -9.49
N ALA A 105 4.02 -23.08 -10.74
CA ALA A 105 4.03 -21.87 -11.56
C ALA A 105 2.62 -21.32 -11.80
N ASP A 106 1.65 -22.18 -12.11
CA ASP A 106 0.26 -21.77 -12.29
C ASP A 106 -0.34 -21.25 -10.96
N ALA A 107 -0.03 -21.91 -9.85
CA ALA A 107 -0.46 -21.48 -8.52
C ALA A 107 0.03 -20.06 -8.20
N LEU A 108 1.29 -19.76 -8.51
CA LEU A 108 1.88 -18.42 -8.31
C LEU A 108 1.22 -17.37 -9.19
N VAL A 109 1.08 -17.63 -10.50
CA VAL A 109 0.45 -16.68 -11.43
C VAL A 109 -1.01 -16.41 -11.05
N ILE A 110 -1.78 -17.47 -10.79
CA ILE A 110 -3.21 -17.35 -10.45
C ILE A 110 -3.36 -16.68 -9.08
N GLY A 111 -2.55 -17.06 -8.09
CA GLY A 111 -2.59 -16.50 -6.75
C GLY A 111 -2.25 -15.01 -6.75
N LEU A 112 -1.15 -14.60 -7.36
CA LEU A 112 -0.77 -13.19 -7.46
C LEU A 112 -1.77 -12.33 -8.25
N LYS A 113 -2.50 -12.94 -9.20
CA LYS A 113 -3.56 -12.24 -9.93
C LYS A 113 -4.82 -12.03 -9.10
N ASN A 114 -5.20 -13.04 -8.32
CA ASN A 114 -6.51 -13.12 -7.69
C ASN A 114 -6.50 -12.83 -6.17
N ASN A 115 -5.33 -12.80 -5.52
CA ASN A 115 -5.23 -12.63 -4.08
C ASN A 115 -5.82 -11.29 -3.64
N PRO A 116 -6.84 -11.27 -2.75
CA PRO A 116 -7.50 -10.03 -2.33
C PRO A 116 -6.57 -9.06 -1.60
N THR A 117 -5.62 -9.57 -0.80
CA THR A 117 -4.65 -8.75 -0.06
C THR A 117 -3.75 -7.98 -1.02
N LEU A 118 -3.22 -8.66 -2.04
CA LEU A 118 -2.39 -8.01 -3.06
C LEU A 118 -3.20 -7.02 -3.90
N LEU A 119 -4.46 -7.34 -4.19
CA LEU A 119 -5.35 -6.42 -4.90
C LEU A 119 -5.55 -5.11 -4.12
N VAL A 120 -5.77 -5.19 -2.80
CA VAL A 120 -5.85 -3.99 -1.93
C VAL A 120 -4.55 -3.21 -1.95
N GLN A 121 -3.40 -3.88 -1.82
CA GLN A 121 -2.10 -3.22 -1.80
C GLN A 121 -1.74 -2.54 -3.13
N ARG A 122 -2.26 -3.01 -4.26
CA ARG A 122 -2.06 -2.39 -5.58
C ARG A 122 -2.65 -0.99 -5.70
N TYR A 123 -3.62 -0.62 -4.85
CA TYR A 123 -4.17 0.75 -4.84
C TYR A 123 -3.22 1.75 -4.16
N ASN A 124 -2.31 1.32 -3.28
CA ASN A 124 -1.44 2.23 -2.53
C ASN A 124 -0.49 3.07 -3.42
N PRO A 125 0.18 2.53 -4.44
CA PRO A 125 0.95 3.35 -5.38
C PRO A 125 0.10 4.36 -6.15
N ALA A 126 -1.14 4.00 -6.52
CA ALA A 126 -2.07 4.90 -7.20
C ALA A 126 -2.51 6.04 -6.26
N LEU A 127 -2.88 5.73 -5.02
CA LEU A 127 -3.20 6.73 -4.00
C LEU A 127 -2.01 7.68 -3.75
N SER A 128 -0.79 7.15 -3.76
CA SER A 128 0.43 7.96 -3.61
C SER A 128 0.69 8.84 -4.84
N GLU A 129 0.30 8.44 -6.05
CA GLU A 129 0.34 9.28 -7.25
C GLU A 129 -0.60 10.47 -7.12
N GLU A 130 -1.85 10.25 -6.65
CA GLU A 130 -2.80 11.33 -6.39
C GLU A 130 -2.32 12.31 -5.32
N GLN A 131 -1.53 11.84 -4.34
CA GLN A 131 -0.89 12.73 -3.37
C GLN A 131 0.15 13.65 -4.03
N ILE A 132 0.85 13.21 -5.08
CA ILE A 132 1.76 14.07 -5.85
C ILE A 132 0.95 15.17 -6.55
N VAL A 133 -0.19 14.82 -7.14
CA VAL A 133 -1.10 15.80 -7.78
C VAL A 133 -1.61 16.79 -6.73
N ALA A 134 -2.05 16.31 -5.57
CA ALA A 134 -2.51 17.16 -4.48
C ALA A 134 -1.42 18.15 -4.00
N GLN A 135 -0.17 17.72 -3.90
CA GLN A 135 0.94 18.61 -3.54
C GLN A 135 1.25 19.66 -4.63
N ARG A 136 1.04 19.33 -5.89
CA ARG A 136 1.16 20.29 -7.00
C ARG A 136 0.07 21.36 -6.93
N GLY A 137 -1.13 21.00 -6.47
CA GLY A 137 -2.25 21.92 -6.26
C GLY A 137 -1.97 23.10 -5.32
N ALA A 138 -0.88 23.03 -4.53
CA ALA A 138 -0.42 24.19 -3.76
C ALA A 138 0.05 25.38 -4.62
N PHE A 139 0.30 25.14 -5.91
CA PHE A 139 0.72 26.14 -6.90
C PHE A 139 -0.38 26.46 -7.92
N ASP A 140 -1.54 25.83 -7.82
CA ASP A 140 -2.66 26.08 -8.72
C ASP A 140 -3.30 27.45 -8.44
N PRO A 141 -3.73 28.17 -9.48
CA PRO A 141 -4.46 29.41 -9.30
C PRO A 141 -5.81 29.17 -8.59
N THR A 142 -6.09 29.97 -7.58
CA THR A 142 -7.34 29.91 -6.80
C THR A 142 -8.18 31.14 -7.05
N VAL A 143 -9.47 30.92 -7.35
CA VAL A 143 -10.47 31.99 -7.46
C VAL A 143 -11.26 32.07 -6.17
N THR A 144 -11.35 33.26 -5.60
CA THR A 144 -12.16 33.57 -4.43
C THR A 144 -13.24 34.55 -4.78
N ALA A 145 -14.45 34.35 -4.32
CA ALA A 145 -15.55 35.31 -4.49
C ALA A 145 -16.35 35.39 -3.18
N GLY A 146 -16.71 36.60 -2.81
CA GLY A 146 -17.50 36.84 -1.62
C GLY A 146 -18.47 38.02 -1.83
N VAL A 147 -19.66 37.92 -1.26
CA VAL A 147 -20.64 39.00 -1.21
C VAL A 147 -21.14 39.11 0.23
N GLN A 148 -21.14 40.31 0.75
CA GLN A 148 -21.61 40.61 2.09
C GLN A 148 -22.54 41.84 2.02
N ALA A 149 -23.65 41.79 2.71
CA ALA A 149 -24.52 42.93 2.96
C ALA A 149 -24.72 43.09 4.47
N SER A 150 -24.60 44.31 4.96
CA SER A 150 -24.84 44.60 6.36
C SER A 150 -25.67 45.84 6.52
N LYS A 151 -26.57 45.83 7.50
CA LYS A 151 -27.34 46.98 7.95
C LYS A 151 -27.02 47.24 9.41
N ASN A 152 -26.49 48.42 9.64
CA ASN A 152 -26.08 48.83 10.99
C ASN A 152 -26.88 50.05 11.43
N ARG A 153 -27.51 49.95 12.58
CA ARG A 153 -28.24 51.05 13.20
C ARG A 153 -27.62 51.39 14.55
N VAL A 154 -26.94 52.53 14.58
CA VAL A 154 -26.24 52.97 15.76
C VAL A 154 -26.84 54.27 16.34
N PRO A 155 -26.90 54.45 17.65
CA PRO A 155 -27.28 55.70 18.22
C PRO A 155 -26.24 56.78 17.92
N THR A 156 -26.65 57.86 17.31
CA THR A 156 -25.83 59.06 17.12
C THR A 156 -26.16 60.05 18.20
N SER A 157 -25.24 60.28 19.15
CA SER A 157 -25.41 61.29 20.17
C SER A 157 -25.07 62.68 19.60
N GLY A 158 -26.08 63.43 19.26
CA GLY A 158 -25.91 64.85 18.90
C GLY A 158 -25.86 65.69 20.18
N GLY A 159 -24.75 65.64 20.92
CA GLY A 159 -24.44 66.62 21.95
C GLY A 159 -23.52 67.69 21.41
N TYR A 160 -23.68 68.92 21.77
CA TYR A 160 -22.75 70.00 21.46
C TYR A 160 -22.18 70.65 22.72
N VAL A 161 -20.95 71.07 22.65
CA VAL A 161 -20.28 71.78 23.72
C VAL A 161 -20.60 73.27 23.57
N THR A 162 -21.16 73.85 24.61
CA THR A 162 -21.43 75.30 24.64
C THR A 162 -20.11 76.09 24.75
N ALA A 163 -20.14 77.39 24.34
CA ALA A 163 -18.96 78.27 24.44
C ALA A 163 -18.47 78.45 25.89
N SER A 164 -19.26 78.09 26.88
CA SER A 164 -18.92 78.07 28.30
C SER A 164 -18.40 76.70 28.81
N GLY A 165 -18.14 75.73 27.91
CA GLY A 165 -17.59 74.43 28.26
C GLY A 165 -18.58 73.39 28.77
N GLY A 166 -19.87 73.74 28.82
CA GLY A 166 -20.92 72.79 29.23
C GLY A 166 -21.32 71.87 28.07
N TYR A 167 -21.43 70.57 28.31
CA TYR A 167 -21.93 69.57 27.37
C TYR A 167 -23.47 69.50 27.48
N ILE A 168 -24.18 69.77 26.40
CA ILE A 168 -25.63 69.59 26.33
C ILE A 168 -25.88 68.30 25.53
N PRO A 169 -26.41 67.23 26.23
CA PRO A 169 -26.78 66.03 25.53
C PRO A 169 -27.88 66.32 24.53
N GLY A 170 -27.66 66.04 23.26
CA GLY A 170 -28.69 66.05 22.24
C GLY A 170 -29.62 64.84 22.39
N SER A 171 -30.83 64.92 21.78
CA SER A 171 -31.70 63.76 21.67
C SER A 171 -30.96 62.61 20.94
N GLN A 172 -31.11 61.40 21.45
CA GLN A 172 -30.55 60.21 20.77
C GLN A 172 -31.26 60.05 19.43
N HIS A 173 -30.54 60.28 18.36
CA HIS A 173 -30.95 59.94 17.02
C HIS A 173 -30.28 58.65 16.62
N PHE A 174 -30.98 57.80 15.84
CA PHE A 174 -30.39 56.57 15.32
C PHE A 174 -30.04 56.82 13.87
N GLY A 175 -28.77 56.62 13.52
CA GLY A 175 -28.31 56.61 12.16
C GLY A 175 -28.32 55.19 11.61
N THR A 176 -28.86 54.97 10.45
CA THR A 176 -28.81 53.70 9.73
C THR A 176 -27.77 53.81 8.62
N THR A 177 -26.89 52.83 8.56
CA THR A 177 -25.91 52.66 7.48
C THR A 177 -26.12 51.30 6.86
N ASP A 178 -26.45 51.27 5.59
CA ASP A 178 -26.52 50.06 4.80
C ASP A 178 -25.18 49.93 4.02
N SER A 179 -24.47 48.83 4.17
CA SER A 179 -23.24 48.57 3.42
C SER A 179 -23.26 47.23 2.72
N GLY A 180 -22.77 47.21 1.51
CA GLY A 180 -22.60 46.01 0.70
C GLY A 180 -21.18 45.89 0.18
N ASN A 181 -20.58 44.73 0.31
CA ASN A 181 -19.26 44.43 -0.24
C ASN A 181 -19.36 43.23 -1.16
N ALA A 182 -18.74 43.32 -2.33
CA ALA A 182 -18.55 42.20 -3.24
C ALA A 182 -17.04 42.16 -3.61
N ASN A 183 -16.45 40.98 -3.51
CA ASN A 183 -15.06 40.82 -3.89
C ASN A 183 -14.88 39.58 -4.77
N VAL A 184 -13.99 39.67 -5.74
CA VAL A 184 -13.47 38.57 -6.54
C VAL A 184 -11.96 38.66 -6.53
N GLY A 185 -11.30 37.54 -6.29
CA GLY A 185 -9.83 37.44 -6.26
C GLY A 185 -9.34 36.23 -7.04
N LEU A 186 -8.20 36.38 -7.69
CA LEU A 186 -7.39 35.32 -8.28
C LEU A 186 -6.03 35.35 -7.60
N ASN A 187 -5.64 34.23 -7.01
CA ASN A 187 -4.35 34.10 -6.32
C ASN A 187 -3.60 32.89 -6.86
N GLU A 188 -2.33 33.06 -7.19
CA GLU A 188 -1.43 32.00 -7.63
C GLU A 188 -0.09 32.12 -6.92
N LYS A 189 0.47 30.99 -6.48
CA LYS A 189 1.79 30.88 -5.88
C LYS A 189 2.69 30.07 -6.77
N LEU A 190 3.82 30.64 -7.16
CA LEU A 190 4.82 29.96 -7.99
C LEU A 190 5.89 29.27 -7.12
N PRO A 191 6.51 28.19 -7.60
CA PRO A 191 7.59 27.49 -6.89
C PRO A 191 8.80 28.37 -6.57
N THR A 192 9.00 29.46 -7.32
CA THR A 192 10.07 30.46 -7.13
C THR A 192 9.87 31.33 -5.89
N GLY A 193 8.74 31.16 -5.16
CA GLY A 193 8.38 32.04 -4.05
C GLY A 193 7.71 33.33 -4.48
N THR A 194 7.36 33.47 -5.76
CA THR A 194 6.53 34.56 -6.27
C THR A 194 5.06 34.25 -6.02
N SER A 195 4.29 35.20 -5.52
CA SER A 195 2.83 35.13 -5.50
C SER A 195 2.23 36.28 -6.31
N ILE A 196 1.22 35.93 -7.10
CA ILE A 196 0.46 36.89 -7.94
C ILE A 196 -0.96 36.88 -7.40
N SER A 197 -1.48 38.07 -7.05
CA SER A 197 -2.86 38.25 -6.69
C SER A 197 -3.52 39.34 -7.50
N ALA A 198 -4.64 39.03 -8.13
CA ALA A 198 -5.48 39.99 -8.79
C ALA A 198 -6.81 40.07 -8.04
N THR A 199 -7.21 41.23 -7.57
CA THR A 199 -8.44 41.39 -6.79
C THR A 199 -9.30 42.50 -7.35
N MET A 200 -10.61 42.28 -7.34
CA MET A 200 -11.60 43.31 -7.63
C MET A 200 -12.58 43.38 -6.45
N ASN A 201 -12.68 44.53 -5.84
CA ASN A 201 -13.55 44.76 -4.68
C ASN A 201 -14.55 45.87 -5.03
N SER A 202 -15.81 45.68 -4.70
CA SER A 202 -16.85 46.72 -4.80
C SER A 202 -17.46 46.95 -3.42
N GLY A 203 -17.41 48.16 -2.93
CA GLY A 203 -18.04 48.59 -1.69
C GLY A 203 -19.21 49.56 -1.96
N LEU A 204 -20.39 49.25 -1.47
CA LEU A 204 -21.52 50.14 -1.43
C LEU A 204 -21.72 50.64 -0.01
N ASN A 205 -21.92 51.92 0.15
CA ASN A 205 -22.20 52.54 1.43
C ASN A 205 -23.38 53.51 1.26
N ASP A 206 -24.47 53.32 1.99
CA ASP A 206 -25.63 54.21 2.00
C ASP A 206 -25.90 54.63 3.46
N SER A 207 -25.79 55.93 3.71
CA SER A 207 -25.95 56.51 5.05
C SER A 207 -27.09 57.51 5.08
N GLU A 208 -28.10 57.25 5.94
CA GLU A 208 -29.23 58.13 6.16
C GLU A 208 -28.86 59.47 6.82
N ASN A 209 -27.67 59.60 7.39
CA ASN A 209 -27.20 60.80 8.11
C ASN A 209 -26.49 61.84 7.23
N GLY A 210 -26.88 61.94 5.96
CA GLY A 210 -26.41 63.03 5.07
C GLY A 210 -25.24 62.73 4.14
N GLY A 211 -24.76 61.48 4.10
CA GLY A 211 -23.68 61.06 3.20
C GLY A 211 -24.11 60.58 1.83
N GLY A 212 -25.40 60.28 1.65
CA GLY A 212 -25.91 59.67 0.39
C GLY A 212 -25.33 58.32 0.07
N GLN A 213 -25.74 57.76 -1.05
CA GLN A 213 -25.23 56.47 -1.56
C GLN A 213 -23.91 56.70 -2.30
N SER A 214 -22.88 55.92 -1.92
CA SER A 214 -21.60 55.92 -2.63
C SER A 214 -21.16 54.46 -2.92
N THR A 215 -20.68 54.26 -4.13
CA THR A 215 -20.12 52.98 -4.56
C THR A 215 -18.69 53.17 -4.98
N THR A 216 -17.81 52.34 -4.44
CA THR A 216 -16.39 52.28 -4.81
C THR A 216 -16.10 50.95 -5.46
N VAL A 217 -15.43 50.98 -6.61
CA VAL A 217 -14.92 49.76 -7.26
C VAL A 217 -13.42 49.84 -7.33
N ASN A 218 -12.70 48.89 -6.78
CA ASN A 218 -11.24 48.81 -6.78
C ASN A 218 -10.79 47.55 -7.52
N GLY A 219 -9.96 47.69 -8.54
CA GLY A 219 -9.23 46.58 -9.17
C GLY A 219 -7.75 46.72 -8.89
N SER A 220 -7.09 45.65 -8.41
CA SER A 220 -5.66 45.68 -8.16
C SER A 220 -4.97 44.36 -8.55
N ILE A 221 -3.72 44.47 -9.00
CA ILE A 221 -2.82 43.33 -9.21
C ILE A 221 -1.59 43.57 -8.35
N THR A 222 -1.29 42.55 -7.52
CA THR A 222 -0.09 42.57 -6.66
C THR A 222 0.79 41.39 -7.01
N VAL A 223 2.06 41.65 -7.24
CA VAL A 223 3.12 40.65 -7.38
C VAL A 223 4.01 40.75 -6.15
N THR A 224 4.16 39.66 -5.44
CA THR A 224 5.02 39.58 -4.25
C THR A 224 6.09 38.54 -4.47
N GLN A 225 7.35 38.87 -4.25
CA GLN A 225 8.51 37.99 -4.33
C GLN A 225 9.11 37.79 -2.94
N ALA A 226 9.13 36.54 -2.47
CA ALA A 226 9.87 36.15 -1.27
C ALA A 226 11.38 36.20 -1.58
N LEU A 227 12.15 36.93 -0.77
CA LEU A 227 13.61 37.12 -0.97
C LEU A 227 14.44 36.20 -0.06
N LEU A 228 13.92 35.85 1.13
CA LEU A 228 14.57 34.98 2.11
C LEU A 228 13.70 33.75 2.39
N GLN A 229 12.88 33.76 3.44
CA GLN A 229 11.97 32.65 3.74
C GLN A 229 10.95 32.51 2.61
N GLY A 230 10.87 31.31 2.01
CA GLY A 230 10.01 31.04 0.86
C GLY A 230 10.61 31.38 -0.50
N GLY A 231 11.81 31.99 -0.58
CA GLY A 231 12.52 32.24 -1.84
C GLY A 231 13.32 31.03 -2.37
N ASN A 232 13.51 30.00 -1.57
CA ASN A 232 14.28 28.83 -1.96
C ASN A 232 13.40 27.81 -2.70
N LEU A 233 13.71 27.56 -3.98
CA LEU A 233 13.00 26.62 -4.86
C LEU A 233 12.97 25.20 -4.27
N GLN A 234 14.08 24.71 -3.71
CA GLN A 234 14.15 23.35 -3.14
C GLN A 234 13.20 23.21 -1.94
N ALA A 235 13.15 24.22 -1.05
CA ALA A 235 12.25 24.21 0.09
C ALA A 235 10.78 24.29 -0.33
N ASN A 236 10.46 25.07 -1.38
CA ASN A 236 9.11 25.18 -1.91
C ASN A 236 8.64 23.89 -2.61
N LEU A 237 9.54 23.19 -3.29
CA LEU A 237 9.24 21.92 -3.98
C LEU A 237 9.37 20.70 -3.05
N ALA A 238 9.87 20.85 -1.81
CA ALA A 238 10.13 19.74 -0.90
C ALA A 238 8.90 18.87 -0.66
N GLY A 239 7.69 19.44 -0.59
CA GLY A 239 6.43 18.70 -0.46
C GLY A 239 6.16 17.79 -1.66
N ILE A 240 6.37 18.27 -2.88
CA ILE A 240 6.19 17.48 -4.10
C ILE A 240 7.24 16.35 -4.18
N GLU A 241 8.51 16.67 -3.89
CA GLU A 241 9.59 15.66 -3.92
C GLU A 241 9.37 14.61 -2.82
N SER A 242 8.93 15.01 -1.63
CA SER A 242 8.55 14.08 -0.55
C SER A 242 7.40 13.14 -0.97
N ALA A 243 6.37 13.66 -1.66
CA ALA A 243 5.30 12.84 -2.20
C ALA A 243 5.78 11.86 -3.28
N LYS A 244 6.72 12.26 -4.15
CA LYS A 244 7.34 11.37 -5.14
C LYS A 244 8.13 10.24 -4.47
N ILE A 245 8.85 10.55 -3.40
CA ILE A 245 9.53 9.53 -2.60
C ILE A 245 8.50 8.61 -1.92
N GLY A 246 7.40 9.17 -1.40
CA GLY A 246 6.29 8.41 -0.83
C GLY A 246 5.71 7.39 -1.80
N LYS A 247 5.57 7.75 -3.09
CA LYS A 247 5.18 6.79 -4.13
C LYS A 247 6.19 5.65 -4.27
N LYS A 248 7.51 5.96 -4.31
CA LYS A 248 8.54 4.92 -4.38
C LYS A 248 8.50 3.99 -3.16
N ILE A 249 8.25 4.53 -1.96
CA ILE A 249 8.05 3.73 -0.74
C ILE A 249 6.87 2.78 -0.91
N SER A 250 5.76 3.26 -1.45
CA SER A 250 4.57 2.46 -1.73
C SER A 250 4.84 1.34 -2.75
N ASP A 251 5.67 1.59 -3.77
CA ASP A 251 6.10 0.56 -4.73
C ASP A 251 6.91 -0.55 -4.03
N TYR A 252 7.80 -0.20 -3.09
CA TYR A 252 8.54 -1.20 -2.29
C TYR A 252 7.65 -1.94 -1.29
N GLN A 253 6.61 -1.29 -0.74
CA GLN A 253 5.62 -1.95 0.11
C GLN A 253 4.84 -2.99 -0.69
N LEU A 254 4.37 -2.64 -1.89
CA LEU A 254 3.71 -3.57 -2.79
C LEU A 254 4.61 -4.75 -3.16
N ARG A 255 5.92 -4.50 -3.40
CA ARG A 255 6.89 -5.55 -3.66
C ARG A 255 7.06 -6.47 -2.45
N GLY A 256 7.17 -5.91 -1.23
CA GLY A 256 7.28 -6.70 0.00
C GLY A 256 6.09 -7.63 0.18
N GLU A 257 4.88 -7.12 -0.02
CA GLU A 257 3.65 -7.92 0.05
C GLU A 257 3.61 -9.01 -1.03
N ALA A 258 4.02 -8.69 -2.26
CA ALA A 258 4.08 -9.68 -3.33
C ALA A 258 5.09 -10.81 -3.02
N LEU A 259 6.22 -10.50 -2.40
CA LEU A 259 7.20 -11.48 -1.93
C LEU A 259 6.59 -12.41 -0.86
N THR A 260 5.91 -11.83 0.15
CA THR A 260 5.26 -12.59 1.23
C THR A 260 4.17 -13.52 0.68
N ILE A 261 3.28 -13.00 -0.17
CA ILE A 261 2.21 -13.81 -0.78
C ILE A 261 2.80 -14.91 -1.68
N THR A 262 3.91 -14.64 -2.37
CA THR A 262 4.59 -15.65 -3.19
C THR A 262 5.11 -16.80 -2.30
N ASP A 263 5.73 -16.47 -1.17
CA ASP A 263 6.22 -17.44 -0.20
C ASP A 263 5.07 -18.25 0.42
N ASP A 264 4.00 -17.58 0.84
CA ASP A 264 2.78 -18.21 1.38
C ASP A 264 2.18 -19.23 0.40
N ILE A 265 2.13 -18.89 -0.89
CA ILE A 265 1.62 -19.81 -1.94
C ILE A 265 2.56 -21.00 -2.11
N VAL A 266 3.88 -20.79 -2.13
CA VAL A 266 4.88 -21.86 -2.23
C VAL A 266 4.75 -22.82 -1.04
N GLN A 267 4.73 -22.29 0.18
CA GLN A 267 4.58 -23.09 1.40
C GLN A 267 3.24 -23.84 1.44
N ALA A 268 2.12 -23.18 1.09
CA ALA A 268 0.83 -23.84 1.04
C ALA A 268 0.74 -24.94 -0.03
N TYR A 269 1.41 -24.75 -1.17
CA TYR A 269 1.51 -25.76 -2.23
C TYR A 269 2.27 -26.99 -1.75
N TRP A 270 3.43 -26.81 -1.13
CA TRP A 270 4.23 -27.92 -0.61
C TRP A 270 3.60 -28.58 0.61
N ALA A 271 2.93 -27.83 1.48
CA ALA A 271 2.17 -28.38 2.59
C ALA A 271 1.04 -29.31 2.10
N TYR A 272 0.34 -28.93 1.03
CA TYR A 272 -0.69 -29.79 0.45
C TYR A 272 -0.08 -31.02 -0.24
N ALA A 273 1.03 -30.87 -0.97
CA ALA A 273 1.77 -31.98 -1.55
C ALA A 273 2.24 -32.99 -0.49
N LEU A 274 2.79 -32.50 0.63
CA LEU A 274 3.19 -33.31 1.77
C LEU A 274 1.99 -34.06 2.38
N ALA A 275 0.86 -33.36 2.56
CA ALA A 275 -0.34 -33.98 3.11
C ALA A 275 -0.89 -35.10 2.19
N GLN A 276 -0.83 -34.94 0.88
CA GLN A 276 -1.17 -36.00 -0.08
C GLN A 276 -0.21 -37.18 0.03
N GLN A 277 1.10 -36.92 0.14
CA GLN A 277 2.10 -37.96 0.29
C GLN A 277 1.95 -38.71 1.60
N ASN A 278 1.64 -38.04 2.71
CA ASN A 278 1.38 -38.66 4.01
C ASN A 278 0.16 -39.58 3.96
N VAL A 279 -0.93 -39.18 3.32
CA VAL A 279 -2.10 -40.03 3.10
C VAL A 279 -1.74 -41.28 2.30
N HIS A 280 -0.89 -41.15 1.26
CA HIS A 280 -0.45 -42.29 0.45
C HIS A 280 0.44 -43.24 1.27
N ILE A 281 1.38 -42.74 2.06
CA ILE A 281 2.25 -43.53 2.95
C ILE A 281 1.38 -44.30 3.96
N LEU A 282 0.43 -43.63 4.61
CA LEU A 282 -0.44 -44.24 5.62
C LEU A 282 -1.42 -45.24 5.02
N LYS A 283 -1.96 -45.03 3.81
CA LYS A 283 -2.77 -46.06 3.10
C LYS A 283 -1.95 -47.32 2.83
N THR A 284 -0.69 -47.14 2.37
CA THR A 284 0.22 -48.25 2.14
C THR A 284 0.56 -48.99 3.44
N ALA A 285 0.83 -48.26 4.53
CA ALA A 285 1.11 -48.81 5.84
C ALA A 285 -0.10 -49.57 6.40
N LEU A 286 -1.32 -49.04 6.24
CA LEU A 286 -2.54 -49.70 6.67
C LEU A 286 -2.75 -51.04 5.93
N ASN A 287 -2.52 -51.08 4.62
CA ASN A 287 -2.59 -52.31 3.85
C ASN A 287 -1.60 -53.37 4.35
N VAL A 288 -0.34 -52.93 4.62
CA VAL A 288 0.70 -53.83 5.20
C VAL A 288 0.29 -54.35 6.59
N ALA A 289 -0.24 -53.47 7.46
CA ALA A 289 -0.72 -53.85 8.80
C ALA A 289 -1.89 -54.84 8.73
N GLN A 290 -2.86 -54.63 7.83
CA GLN A 290 -3.97 -55.53 7.58
C GLN A 290 -3.49 -56.89 7.09
N GLN A 291 -2.55 -56.94 6.14
CA GLN A 291 -1.96 -58.20 5.67
C GLN A 291 -1.26 -58.94 6.79
N GLN A 292 -0.52 -58.23 7.66
CA GLN A 292 0.12 -58.83 8.83
C GLN A 292 -0.89 -59.38 9.83
N GLU A 293 -2.00 -58.67 10.10
CA GLU A 293 -3.09 -59.11 10.95
C GLU A 293 -3.73 -60.42 10.40
N ASP A 294 -4.01 -60.45 9.10
CA ASP A 294 -4.59 -61.64 8.44
C ASP A 294 -3.61 -62.82 8.42
N GLN A 295 -2.31 -62.58 8.16
CA GLN A 295 -1.29 -63.62 8.27
C GLN A 295 -1.20 -64.17 9.69
N THR A 296 -1.26 -63.34 10.71
CA THR A 296 -1.23 -63.76 12.11
C THR A 296 -2.47 -64.60 12.46
N LYS A 297 -3.66 -64.21 12.00
CA LYS A 297 -4.89 -65.04 12.17
C LYS A 297 -4.73 -66.44 11.56
N GLU A 298 -4.14 -66.51 10.34
CA GLU A 298 -3.93 -67.78 9.66
C GLU A 298 -2.91 -68.65 10.39
N LEU A 299 -1.80 -68.09 10.88
CA LEU A 299 -0.80 -68.81 11.66
C LEU A 299 -1.37 -69.34 12.97
N ILE A 300 -2.27 -68.62 13.62
CA ILE A 300 -3.03 -69.11 14.82
C ILE A 300 -3.97 -70.26 14.44
N ARG A 301 -4.70 -70.11 13.33
CA ARG A 301 -5.66 -71.15 12.85
C ARG A 301 -4.98 -72.49 12.59
N VAL A 302 -3.76 -72.44 12.04
CA VAL A 302 -2.98 -73.67 11.79
C VAL A 302 -2.11 -74.11 12.96
N GLY A 303 -2.21 -73.44 14.12
CA GLY A 303 -1.49 -73.78 15.35
C GLY A 303 0.00 -73.48 15.37
N ARG A 304 0.49 -72.60 14.47
CA ARG A 304 1.91 -72.25 14.36
C ARG A 304 2.33 -71.08 15.25
N THR A 305 1.36 -70.36 15.82
CA THR A 305 1.64 -69.24 16.74
C THR A 305 0.55 -69.16 17.83
N SER A 306 0.87 -68.44 18.93
CA SER A 306 -0.04 -68.27 20.06
C SER A 306 -1.22 -67.35 19.74
N PRO A 307 -2.42 -67.58 20.25
CA PRO A 307 -3.52 -66.61 20.15
C PRO A 307 -3.25 -65.26 20.72
N SER A 308 -2.27 -65.10 21.64
CA SER A 308 -1.83 -63.81 22.19
C SER A 308 -1.16 -62.87 21.16
N GLU A 309 -0.65 -63.43 20.07
CA GLU A 309 -0.01 -62.62 18.99
C GLU A 309 -1.01 -61.86 18.12
N PHE A 310 -2.32 -62.15 18.22
CA PHE A 310 -3.35 -61.43 17.48
C PHE A 310 -3.55 -59.98 17.97
N ALA A 311 -3.53 -59.77 19.29
CA ALA A 311 -3.85 -58.48 19.88
C ALA A 311 -2.86 -57.37 19.44
N PRO A 312 -1.52 -57.55 19.41
CA PRO A 312 -0.58 -56.56 18.89
C PRO A 312 -0.81 -56.25 17.40
N ALA A 313 -1.08 -57.26 16.56
CA ALA A 313 -1.31 -57.04 15.13
C ALA A 313 -2.60 -56.25 14.87
N ALA A 314 -3.68 -56.58 15.58
CA ALA A 314 -4.96 -55.85 15.51
C ALA A 314 -4.81 -54.41 16.04
N ALA A 315 -4.07 -54.22 17.12
CA ALA A 315 -3.78 -52.89 17.66
C ALA A 315 -3.00 -52.01 16.65
N GLN A 316 -2.00 -52.56 15.97
CA GLN A 316 -1.24 -51.83 14.94
C GLN A 316 -2.13 -51.39 13.75
N THR A 317 -3.01 -52.28 13.29
CA THR A 317 -4.00 -51.96 12.26
C THR A 317 -4.94 -50.83 12.70
N ALA A 318 -5.42 -50.83 13.94
CA ALA A 318 -6.30 -49.80 14.48
C ALA A 318 -5.60 -48.45 14.60
N VAL A 319 -4.37 -48.41 15.13
CA VAL A 319 -3.55 -47.19 15.24
C VAL A 319 -3.25 -46.58 13.86
N THR A 320 -2.85 -47.43 12.89
CA THR A 320 -2.56 -46.92 11.53
C THR A 320 -3.83 -46.40 10.84
N ARG A 321 -5.00 -47.00 11.11
CA ARG A 321 -6.29 -46.50 10.60
C ARG A 321 -6.66 -45.15 11.21
N GLU A 322 -6.46 -44.96 12.52
CA GLU A 322 -6.67 -43.69 13.22
C GLU A 322 -5.76 -42.60 12.62
N GLN A 323 -4.46 -42.88 12.44
CA GLN A 323 -3.50 -41.94 11.82
C GLN A 323 -3.91 -41.59 10.39
N LEU A 324 -4.43 -42.53 9.60
CA LEU A 324 -4.93 -42.25 8.25
C LEU A 324 -6.13 -41.29 8.27
N VAL A 325 -7.08 -41.49 9.21
CA VAL A 325 -8.24 -40.58 9.35
C VAL A 325 -7.76 -39.14 9.66
N SER A 326 -6.80 -39.01 10.58
CA SER A 326 -6.19 -37.73 10.93
C SER A 326 -5.48 -37.08 9.71
N ALA A 327 -4.68 -37.85 8.98
CA ALA A 327 -3.96 -37.35 7.78
C ALA A 327 -4.92 -36.93 6.66
N VAL A 328 -6.04 -37.63 6.45
CA VAL A 328 -7.07 -37.23 5.48
C VAL A 328 -7.70 -35.89 5.91
N GLY A 329 -7.91 -35.68 7.20
CA GLY A 329 -8.37 -34.41 7.74
C GLY A 329 -7.38 -33.28 7.46
N ALA A 330 -6.10 -33.51 7.79
CA ALA A 330 -5.00 -32.54 7.52
C ALA A 330 -4.85 -32.19 6.02
N MET A 331 -4.96 -33.20 5.15
CA MET A 331 -4.95 -32.99 3.69
C MET A 331 -6.09 -32.07 3.22
N LYS A 332 -7.30 -32.25 3.76
CA LYS A 332 -8.45 -31.39 3.42
C LYS A 332 -8.22 -29.96 3.88
N ILE A 333 -7.65 -29.75 5.07
CA ILE A 333 -7.31 -28.43 5.58
C ILE A 333 -6.23 -27.77 4.72
N ALA A 334 -5.13 -28.48 4.41
CA ALA A 334 -4.06 -27.97 3.55
C ALA A 334 -4.59 -27.57 2.15
N ARG A 335 -5.52 -28.37 1.58
CA ARG A 335 -6.22 -28.00 0.33
C ARG A 335 -6.97 -26.68 0.46
N LEU A 336 -7.73 -26.47 1.54
CA LEU A 336 -8.49 -25.24 1.76
C LEU A 336 -7.57 -24.03 1.92
N ASN A 337 -6.44 -24.20 2.60
CA ASN A 337 -5.43 -23.16 2.75
C ASN A 337 -4.85 -22.74 1.39
N LEU A 338 -4.46 -23.70 0.55
CA LEU A 338 -3.98 -23.39 -0.80
C LEU A 338 -5.08 -22.73 -1.66
N LEU A 339 -6.30 -23.25 -1.61
CA LEU A 339 -7.44 -22.65 -2.32
C LEU A 339 -7.69 -21.19 -1.88
N SER A 340 -7.57 -20.88 -0.60
CA SER A 340 -7.78 -19.52 -0.10
C SER A 340 -6.79 -18.50 -0.67
N LEU A 341 -5.57 -18.93 -1.01
CA LEU A 341 -4.52 -18.08 -1.60
C LEU A 341 -4.63 -17.93 -3.12
N VAL A 342 -5.14 -18.99 -3.80
CA VAL A 342 -5.08 -19.09 -5.26
C VAL A 342 -6.43 -18.79 -5.92
N ALA A 343 -7.55 -19.07 -5.26
CA ALA A 343 -8.86 -19.04 -5.88
C ALA A 343 -9.37 -17.60 -6.15
N PRO A 344 -10.09 -17.40 -7.26
CA PRO A 344 -10.69 -16.10 -7.57
C PRO A 344 -11.85 -15.77 -6.63
N ALA A 345 -11.95 -14.51 -6.19
CA ALA A 345 -12.96 -14.03 -5.25
C ALA A 345 -14.41 -14.08 -5.77
N ASN A 346 -14.59 -14.24 -7.09
CA ASN A 346 -15.88 -14.03 -7.76
C ASN A 346 -16.73 -15.30 -7.94
N ARG A 347 -16.29 -16.47 -7.46
CA ARG A 347 -17.06 -17.74 -7.51
C ARG A 347 -16.82 -18.60 -6.27
N PRO A 348 -17.77 -19.48 -5.88
CA PRO A 348 -17.53 -20.48 -4.85
C PRO A 348 -16.48 -21.51 -5.35
N PHE A 349 -15.41 -21.70 -4.60
CA PHE A 349 -14.27 -22.55 -4.94
C PHE A 349 -13.92 -23.60 -3.88
N TRP A 350 -14.58 -23.56 -2.71
CA TRP A 350 -14.26 -24.43 -1.59
C TRP A 350 -14.45 -25.93 -1.85
N GLN A 351 -15.25 -26.27 -2.87
CA GLN A 351 -15.51 -27.64 -3.28
C GLN A 351 -14.58 -28.12 -4.39
N ASP A 352 -13.75 -27.25 -4.97
CA ASP A 352 -12.84 -27.61 -6.06
C ASP A 352 -11.78 -28.61 -5.59
N HIS A 353 -11.47 -29.59 -6.45
CA HIS A 353 -10.44 -30.58 -6.21
C HIS A 353 -9.15 -30.14 -6.92
N LEU A 354 -8.03 -30.18 -6.19
CA LEU A 354 -6.72 -29.83 -6.70
C LEU A 354 -5.92 -31.09 -6.99
N ASP A 355 -5.43 -31.22 -8.21
CA ASP A 355 -4.47 -32.22 -8.65
C ASP A 355 -3.13 -31.54 -8.91
N LEU A 356 -2.14 -31.80 -8.04
CA LEU A 356 -0.84 -31.18 -8.13
C LEU A 356 0.01 -31.87 -9.21
N THR A 357 0.53 -31.09 -10.14
CA THR A 357 1.35 -31.62 -11.24
C THR A 357 2.86 -31.51 -10.98
N THR A 358 3.27 -30.57 -10.09
CA THR A 358 4.69 -30.39 -9.71
C THR A 358 4.96 -31.18 -8.42
N LEU A 359 5.82 -32.19 -8.52
CA LEU A 359 6.27 -32.95 -7.35
C LEU A 359 7.44 -32.25 -6.67
N PRO A 360 7.64 -32.47 -5.33
CA PRO A 360 8.80 -31.95 -4.63
C PRO A 360 10.11 -32.39 -5.30
N TYR A 361 10.86 -31.45 -5.81
CA TYR A 361 12.15 -31.67 -6.45
C TYR A 361 13.23 -30.95 -5.67
N ILE A 362 14.27 -31.68 -5.26
CA ILE A 362 15.42 -31.11 -4.56
C ILE A 362 16.41 -30.59 -5.60
N PRO A 363 16.67 -29.26 -5.65
CA PRO A 363 17.63 -28.72 -6.59
C PRO A 363 19.03 -29.30 -6.36
N GLY A 364 19.60 -29.88 -7.41
CA GLY A 364 21.00 -30.34 -7.36
C GLY A 364 21.92 -29.21 -7.82
N GLY A 365 22.91 -28.87 -7.03
CA GLY A 365 23.91 -27.87 -7.37
C GLY A 365 24.68 -27.38 -6.14
N PRO A 366 25.83 -26.71 -6.32
CA PRO A 366 26.54 -26.08 -5.21
C PRO A 366 25.70 -24.93 -4.67
N ASP A 367 25.57 -24.86 -3.35
CA ASP A 367 24.91 -23.74 -2.68
C ASP A 367 25.79 -22.49 -2.82
N ALA A 368 25.18 -21.36 -3.14
CA ALA A 368 25.88 -20.08 -3.10
C ALA A 368 26.39 -19.80 -1.67
N PRO A 369 27.55 -19.16 -1.51
CA PRO A 369 28.09 -18.86 -0.19
C PRO A 369 27.22 -17.80 0.51
N LEU A 370 27.14 -17.87 1.83
CA LEU A 370 26.37 -16.94 2.67
C LEU A 370 26.62 -15.46 2.34
N LYS A 371 27.85 -15.12 1.93
CA LYS A 371 28.23 -13.75 1.56
C LYS A 371 27.41 -13.22 0.39
N GLU A 372 27.20 -14.03 -0.64
CA GLU A 372 26.41 -13.64 -1.82
C GLU A 372 24.95 -13.39 -1.45
N HIS A 373 24.36 -14.25 -0.62
CA HIS A 373 23.00 -14.09 -0.11
C HIS A 373 22.84 -12.79 0.69
N THR A 374 23.80 -12.48 1.57
CA THR A 374 23.79 -11.24 2.35
C THR A 374 23.97 -10.00 1.48
N GLU A 375 24.89 -10.00 0.51
CA GLU A 375 25.07 -8.87 -0.40
C GLU A 375 23.84 -8.63 -1.28
N LEU A 376 23.19 -9.69 -1.70
CA LEU A 376 21.93 -9.61 -2.46
C LEU A 376 20.82 -9.02 -1.62
N ALA A 377 20.66 -9.48 -0.37
CA ALA A 377 19.66 -8.96 0.56
C ALA A 377 19.84 -7.47 0.86
N LEU A 378 21.07 -7.01 1.04
CA LEU A 378 21.38 -5.59 1.25
C LEU A 378 21.01 -4.70 0.04
N LYS A 379 20.88 -5.28 -1.14
CA LYS A 379 20.44 -4.58 -2.36
C LYS A 379 18.93 -4.70 -2.59
N MET A 380 18.38 -5.90 -2.43
CA MET A 380 17.04 -6.26 -2.89
C MET A 380 15.95 -6.15 -1.82
N SER A 381 16.30 -6.16 -0.52
CA SER A 381 15.32 -6.09 0.58
C SER A 381 14.41 -4.88 0.47
N PRO A 382 13.08 -5.06 0.34
CA PRO A 382 12.13 -3.95 0.25
C PRO A 382 12.14 -3.05 1.48
N VAL A 383 12.23 -3.64 2.68
CA VAL A 383 12.22 -2.91 3.96
C VAL A 383 13.43 -1.98 4.05
N LEU A 384 14.60 -2.45 3.64
CA LEU A 384 15.83 -1.67 3.68
C LEU A 384 15.80 -0.50 2.69
N ASN A 385 15.24 -0.72 1.48
CA ASN A 385 15.08 0.33 0.50
C ASN A 385 14.01 1.36 0.93
N GLN A 386 12.94 0.94 1.61
CA GLN A 386 11.96 1.84 2.24
C GLN A 386 12.61 2.75 3.27
N THR A 387 13.40 2.19 4.20
CA THR A 387 14.09 2.98 5.23
C THR A 387 15.08 3.99 4.62
N ARG A 388 15.79 3.63 3.54
CA ARG A 388 16.64 4.58 2.81
C ARG A 388 15.83 5.76 2.24
N LEU A 389 14.67 5.47 1.65
CA LEU A 389 13.78 6.51 1.11
C LEU A 389 13.18 7.38 2.22
N GLN A 390 12.90 6.84 3.40
CA GLN A 390 12.44 7.61 4.56
C GLN A 390 13.50 8.63 5.01
N ILE A 391 14.78 8.26 4.99
CA ILE A 391 15.88 9.20 5.25
C ILE A 391 15.92 10.33 4.20
N GLU A 392 15.72 10.00 2.91
CA GLU A 392 15.62 11.05 1.87
C GLU A 392 14.45 12.00 2.12
N GLN A 393 13.30 11.51 2.63
CA GLN A 393 12.19 12.37 3.06
C GLN A 393 12.56 13.23 4.27
N GLY A 394 13.29 12.66 5.23
CA GLY A 394 13.84 13.39 6.37
C GLY A 394 14.76 14.55 5.93
N ASP A 395 15.65 14.31 4.97
CA ASP A 395 16.53 15.35 4.40
C ASP A 395 15.71 16.51 3.78
N LEU A 396 14.62 16.19 3.05
CA LEU A 396 13.72 17.23 2.50
C LEU A 396 13.03 18.03 3.61
N SER A 397 12.62 17.37 4.69
CA SER A 397 12.02 18.02 5.87
C SER A 397 13.02 18.97 6.55
N VAL A 398 14.29 18.57 6.67
CA VAL A 398 15.37 19.42 7.17
C VAL A 398 15.59 20.66 6.28
N ILE A 399 15.58 20.49 4.94
CA ILE A 399 15.69 21.61 3.98
C ILE A 399 14.52 22.59 4.17
N GLN A 400 13.30 22.09 4.25
CA GLN A 400 12.09 22.90 4.42
C GLN A 400 12.09 23.66 5.74
N THR A 401 12.40 22.99 6.85
CA THR A 401 12.41 23.61 8.19
C THR A 401 13.57 24.58 8.38
N ARG A 402 14.75 24.30 7.75
CA ARG A 402 15.87 25.24 7.71
C ARG A 402 15.50 26.55 7.01
N ASN A 403 14.77 26.48 5.89
CA ASN A 403 14.26 27.67 5.23
C ASN A 403 13.30 28.46 6.14
N GLY A 404 12.56 27.77 7.01
CA GLY A 404 11.69 28.39 8.01
C GLY A 404 12.41 29.19 9.11
N LEU A 405 13.73 29.00 9.30
CA LEU A 405 14.54 29.80 10.25
C LEU A 405 14.80 31.22 9.75
N LEU A 406 14.71 31.43 8.43
CA LEU A 406 15.01 32.71 7.82
C LEU A 406 13.94 33.75 8.13
N PRO A 407 14.28 35.05 8.19
CA PRO A 407 13.29 36.12 8.24
C PRO A 407 12.39 36.09 7.01
N VAL A 408 11.13 36.49 7.16
CA VAL A 408 10.27 36.83 6.02
C VAL A 408 10.68 38.19 5.49
N LEU A 409 11.22 38.23 4.32
CA LEU A 409 11.53 39.45 3.58
C LEU A 409 10.89 39.34 2.20
N ASN A 410 9.85 40.12 1.97
CA ASN A 410 9.13 40.14 0.71
C ASN A 410 9.29 41.50 0.02
N MET A 411 9.51 41.48 -1.27
CA MET A 411 9.36 42.61 -2.15
C MET A 411 8.00 42.52 -2.84
N PHE A 412 7.25 43.63 -2.87
CA PHE A 412 5.97 43.64 -3.55
C PHE A 412 5.78 44.88 -4.43
N ILE A 413 5.01 44.71 -5.49
CA ILE A 413 4.54 45.75 -6.36
C ILE A 413 3.04 45.56 -6.54
N THR A 414 2.27 46.62 -6.26
CA THR A 414 0.82 46.65 -6.44
C THR A 414 0.48 47.74 -7.43
N PHE A 415 -0.25 47.40 -8.47
CA PHE A 415 -0.91 48.33 -9.36
C PHE A 415 -2.41 48.24 -9.15
N GLY A 416 -3.08 49.35 -8.91
CA GLY A 416 -4.50 49.41 -8.69
C GLY A 416 -5.20 50.57 -9.40
N LYS A 417 -6.45 50.43 -9.70
CA LYS A 417 -7.35 51.46 -10.20
C LYS A 417 -8.61 51.51 -9.35
N THR A 418 -9.16 52.71 -9.18
CA THR A 418 -10.33 52.93 -8.35
C THR A 418 -11.35 53.78 -9.13
N GLY A 419 -12.61 53.33 -9.14
CA GLY A 419 -13.74 54.08 -9.66
C GLY A 419 -14.74 54.39 -8.55
N TYR A 420 -15.27 55.59 -8.55
CA TYR A 420 -16.28 56.11 -7.61
C TYR A 420 -17.52 56.56 -8.35
N ALA A 421 -18.71 56.21 -7.86
CA ALA A 421 -19.99 56.72 -8.32
C ALA A 421 -21.09 56.42 -7.28
N GLU A 422 -22.30 56.86 -7.53
CA GLU A 422 -23.47 56.53 -6.69
C GLU A 422 -23.94 55.06 -6.87
N SER A 423 -23.55 54.43 -7.98
CA SER A 423 -23.97 53.03 -8.27
C SER A 423 -22.83 52.27 -8.96
N PHE A 424 -22.96 50.92 -8.95
CA PHE A 424 -21.90 50.00 -9.44
C PHE A 424 -21.57 50.20 -10.93
N GLY A 425 -22.56 50.40 -11.82
CA GLY A 425 -22.29 50.55 -13.26
C GLY A 425 -21.36 51.70 -13.56
N PRO A 426 -21.75 52.96 -13.23
CA PRO A 426 -20.88 54.12 -13.40
C PRO A 426 -19.53 54.04 -12.62
N ALA A 427 -19.52 53.44 -11.41
CA ALA A 427 -18.28 53.25 -10.67
C ALA A 427 -17.33 52.29 -11.39
N SER A 428 -17.85 51.26 -12.04
CA SER A 428 -17.01 50.33 -12.83
C SER A 428 -16.52 50.94 -14.14
N GLU A 429 -17.28 51.81 -14.78
CA GLU A 429 -16.85 52.59 -15.96
C GLU A 429 -15.73 53.58 -15.59
N ASN A 430 -15.79 54.18 -14.40
CA ASN A 430 -14.77 55.09 -13.88
C ASN A 430 -13.44 54.40 -13.55
N LEU A 431 -13.33 53.08 -13.55
CA LEU A 431 -12.04 52.37 -13.52
C LEU A 431 -11.17 52.71 -14.73
N ASN A 432 -11.74 53.10 -15.87
CA ASN A 432 -11.02 53.57 -17.05
C ASN A 432 -10.46 54.99 -16.89
N GLY A 433 -10.85 55.69 -15.81
CA GLY A 433 -10.40 57.03 -15.50
C GLY A 433 -8.87 57.11 -15.18
N SER A 434 -8.44 58.32 -14.88
CA SER A 434 -7.03 58.65 -14.58
C SER A 434 -6.60 58.24 -13.15
N ALA A 435 -7.51 57.79 -12.29
CA ALA A 435 -7.20 57.41 -10.92
C ALA A 435 -6.49 56.06 -10.90
N TYR A 436 -5.22 56.04 -10.57
CA TYR A 436 -4.44 54.81 -10.38
C TYR A 436 -3.58 54.91 -9.12
N GLN A 437 -3.21 53.73 -8.61
CA GLN A 437 -2.30 53.59 -7.51
C GLN A 437 -1.16 52.66 -7.93
N LEU A 438 0.07 53.08 -7.70
CA LEU A 438 1.25 52.23 -7.85
C LEU A 438 2.01 52.26 -6.53
N VAL A 439 2.11 51.08 -5.90
CA VAL A 439 2.81 50.92 -4.62
C VAL A 439 3.89 49.87 -4.79
N GLY A 440 5.11 50.18 -4.42
CA GLY A 440 6.22 49.23 -4.33
C GLY A 440 6.84 49.32 -2.94
N GLY A 441 7.21 48.16 -2.38
CA GLY A 441 7.76 48.15 -1.03
C GLY A 441 8.45 46.86 -0.67
N LEU A 442 9.06 46.90 0.51
CA LEU A 442 9.63 45.73 1.20
C LEU A 442 8.88 45.51 2.50
N SER A 443 8.50 44.29 2.78
CA SER A 443 7.96 43.89 4.09
C SER A 443 8.94 42.96 4.78
N PHE A 444 9.27 43.25 6.04
CA PHE A 444 10.16 42.44 6.86
C PHE A 444 9.41 41.99 8.12
N ASN A 445 9.46 40.69 8.40
CA ASN A 445 8.91 40.13 9.63
C ASN A 445 9.87 39.06 10.15
N TYR A 446 10.25 39.18 11.42
CA TYR A 446 11.09 38.21 12.12
C TYR A 446 10.70 38.11 13.60
N PRO A 447 10.33 36.91 14.08
CA PRO A 447 10.03 36.72 15.51
C PRO A 447 11.33 36.85 16.32
N ILE A 448 11.38 37.76 17.29
CA ILE A 448 12.61 38.07 18.07
C ILE A 448 13.26 36.81 18.65
N PHE A 449 12.48 35.88 19.21
CA PHE A 449 13.00 34.66 19.79
C PHE A 449 13.08 33.47 18.84
N ASN A 450 12.39 33.50 17.71
CA ASN A 450 12.34 32.46 16.66
C ASN A 450 12.22 31.01 17.18
N ARG A 451 11.56 30.80 18.33
CA ARG A 451 11.54 29.52 19.07
C ARG A 451 10.87 28.40 18.27
N THR A 452 9.69 28.67 17.68
CA THR A 452 8.93 27.66 16.94
C THR A 452 9.66 27.15 15.71
N PRO A 453 10.19 28.00 14.81
CA PRO A 453 11.00 27.54 13.70
C PRO A 453 12.26 26.79 14.13
N THR A 454 12.95 27.26 15.19
CA THR A 454 14.14 26.59 15.73
C THR A 454 13.79 25.19 16.26
N ALA A 455 12.71 25.05 17.02
CA ALA A 455 12.25 23.76 17.52
C ALA A 455 11.85 22.81 16.37
N ASN A 456 11.14 23.31 15.35
CA ASN A 456 10.76 22.53 14.17
C ASN A 456 11.99 22.04 13.39
N TYR A 457 12.99 22.89 13.21
CA TYR A 457 14.25 22.49 12.55
C TYR A 457 14.99 21.43 13.37
N GLN A 458 15.14 21.63 14.67
CA GLN A 458 15.78 20.66 15.56
C GLN A 458 15.03 19.33 15.56
N SER A 459 13.71 19.35 15.60
CA SER A 459 12.87 18.16 15.51
C SER A 459 13.09 17.42 14.20
N ALA A 460 13.16 18.13 13.06
CA ALA A 460 13.41 17.52 11.76
C ALA A 460 14.81 16.86 11.68
N VAL A 461 15.84 17.51 12.25
CA VAL A 461 17.20 16.94 12.33
C VAL A 461 17.20 15.68 13.19
N LEU A 462 16.58 15.71 14.38
CA LEU A 462 16.50 14.55 15.26
C LEU A 462 15.70 13.39 14.65
N SER A 463 14.60 13.69 13.94
CA SER A 463 13.84 12.67 13.21
C SER A 463 14.69 11.99 12.14
N ARG A 464 15.43 12.75 11.34
CA ARG A 464 16.34 12.18 10.34
C ARG A 464 17.43 11.32 10.99
N ASP A 465 18.04 11.79 12.08
CA ASP A 465 19.07 11.05 12.81
C ASP A 465 18.49 9.75 13.42
N GLN A 466 17.22 9.79 13.85
CA GLN A 466 16.47 8.60 14.29
C GLN A 466 16.30 7.59 13.15
N GLU A 467 15.95 8.05 11.93
CA GLU A 467 15.83 7.18 10.75
C GLU A 467 17.19 6.59 10.34
N GLU A 468 18.28 7.32 10.47
CA GLU A 468 19.64 6.77 10.24
C GLU A 468 20.00 5.67 11.24
N ALA A 469 19.63 5.84 12.51
CA ALA A 469 19.80 4.79 13.52
C ALA A 469 18.90 3.57 13.23
N ALA A 470 17.66 3.82 12.78
CA ALA A 470 16.73 2.77 12.35
C ALA A 470 17.28 2.00 11.14
N LEU A 471 17.91 2.67 10.17
CA LEU A 471 18.58 2.01 9.05
C LEU A 471 19.67 1.03 9.53
N ALA A 472 20.52 1.45 10.46
CA ALA A 472 21.56 0.60 11.01
C ALA A 472 21.00 -0.66 11.71
N ASN A 473 19.86 -0.50 12.42
CA ASN A 473 19.15 -1.62 13.03
C ASN A 473 18.51 -2.52 11.96
N THR A 474 17.87 -1.95 10.94
CA THR A 474 17.24 -2.70 9.83
C THR A 474 18.28 -3.53 9.08
N VAL A 475 19.48 -2.99 8.80
CA VAL A 475 20.59 -3.74 8.20
C VAL A 475 20.94 -4.98 9.03
N ARG A 476 21.10 -4.83 10.35
CA ARG A 476 21.41 -5.95 11.25
C ARG A 476 20.29 -6.99 11.27
N THR A 477 19.04 -6.55 11.28
CA THR A 477 17.88 -7.46 11.25
C THR A 477 17.83 -8.25 9.96
N VAL A 478 18.02 -7.60 8.80
CA VAL A 478 18.05 -8.27 7.50
C VAL A 478 19.22 -9.28 7.43
N GLU A 479 20.42 -8.88 7.87
CA GLU A 479 21.56 -9.81 7.93
C GLU A 479 21.29 -11.01 8.82
N LEU A 480 20.69 -10.80 10.00
CA LEU A 480 20.33 -11.88 10.92
C LEU A 480 19.31 -12.82 10.29
N SER A 481 18.24 -12.27 9.67
CA SER A 481 17.20 -13.07 9.03
C SER A 481 17.76 -13.94 7.91
N VAL A 482 18.62 -13.38 7.04
CA VAL A 482 19.27 -14.14 5.96
C VAL A 482 20.19 -15.23 6.51
N ARG A 483 21.00 -14.93 7.53
CA ARG A 483 21.89 -15.91 8.16
C ARG A 483 21.10 -17.06 8.79
N THR A 484 20.01 -16.75 9.48
CA THR A 484 19.15 -17.76 10.11
C THR A 484 18.49 -18.64 9.04
N ALA A 485 17.92 -18.05 7.99
CA ALA A 485 17.29 -18.79 6.90
C ALA A 485 18.32 -19.66 6.14
N TYR A 486 19.54 -19.17 5.95
CA TYR A 486 20.62 -19.92 5.32
C TYR A 486 21.04 -21.15 6.16
N ILE A 487 21.21 -20.98 7.48
CA ILE A 487 21.54 -22.09 8.39
C ILE A 487 20.41 -23.11 8.39
N GLN A 488 19.14 -22.66 8.41
CA GLN A 488 17.98 -23.55 8.35
C GLN A 488 17.98 -24.36 7.05
N ALA A 489 18.16 -23.72 5.90
CA ALA A 489 18.21 -24.41 4.62
C ALA A 489 19.36 -25.45 4.55
N GLN A 490 20.54 -25.12 5.09
CA GLN A 490 21.64 -26.10 5.17
C GLN A 490 21.33 -27.27 6.10
N THR A 491 20.70 -26.98 7.25
CA THR A 491 20.32 -28.03 8.21
C THR A 491 19.29 -28.97 7.60
N ASP A 492 18.26 -28.41 6.95
CA ASP A 492 17.19 -29.21 6.32
C ASP A 492 17.74 -30.02 5.13
N LYS A 493 18.70 -29.48 4.38
CA LYS A 493 19.41 -30.23 3.33
C LYS A 493 20.15 -31.45 3.88
N GLN A 494 20.84 -31.31 5.02
CA GLN A 494 21.51 -32.43 5.69
C GLN A 494 20.49 -33.43 6.25
N GLN A 495 19.33 -32.94 6.74
CA GLN A 495 18.26 -33.76 7.26
C GLN A 495 17.67 -34.70 6.19
N ILE A 496 17.63 -34.29 4.90
CA ILE A 496 17.18 -35.15 3.79
C ILE A 496 18.03 -36.41 3.72
N THR A 497 19.37 -36.28 3.74
CA THR A 497 20.28 -37.43 3.63
C THR A 497 20.20 -38.32 4.85
N ALA A 498 20.09 -37.76 6.05
CA ALA A 498 19.98 -38.49 7.31
C ALA A 498 18.65 -39.28 7.38
N THR A 499 17.52 -38.65 7.00
CA THR A 499 16.21 -39.34 7.01
C THR A 499 16.10 -40.40 5.92
N ALA A 500 16.72 -40.21 4.76
CA ALA A 500 16.80 -41.23 3.72
C ALA A 500 17.55 -42.48 4.21
N ALA A 501 18.73 -42.30 4.82
CA ALA A 501 19.51 -43.42 5.42
C ALA A 501 18.73 -44.14 6.55
N THR A 502 18.02 -43.36 7.40
CA THR A 502 17.16 -43.92 8.45
C THR A 502 16.04 -44.74 7.85
N THR A 503 15.38 -44.26 6.80
CA THR A 503 14.27 -44.96 6.13
C THR A 503 14.74 -46.30 5.53
N GLU A 504 15.92 -46.30 4.88
CA GLU A 504 16.54 -47.50 4.33
C GLU A 504 16.86 -48.53 5.41
N ALA A 505 17.50 -48.09 6.51
CA ALA A 505 17.84 -48.97 7.64
C ALA A 505 16.58 -49.55 8.31
N GLN A 506 15.52 -48.75 8.50
CA GLN A 506 14.24 -49.24 9.09
C GLN A 506 13.50 -50.18 8.12
N ALA A 507 13.60 -50.00 6.81
CA ALA A 507 13.01 -50.90 5.83
C ALA A 507 13.69 -52.27 5.88
N GLU A 508 15.04 -52.31 6.01
CA GLU A 508 15.79 -53.57 6.16
C GLU A 508 15.49 -54.27 7.50
N THR A 509 15.39 -53.49 8.59
CA THR A 509 14.99 -54.03 9.91
C THR A 509 13.62 -54.69 9.84
N LEU A 510 12.66 -54.04 9.21
CA LEU A 510 11.31 -54.60 9.05
C LEU A 510 11.37 -55.89 8.21
N ARG A 511 12.17 -55.90 7.13
CA ARG A 511 12.33 -57.08 6.27
C ARG A 511 12.89 -58.28 7.05
N ALA A 512 13.94 -58.06 7.85
CA ALA A 512 14.57 -59.05 8.69
C ALA A 512 13.58 -59.59 9.73
N THR A 513 12.97 -58.70 10.52
CA THR A 513 12.01 -59.09 11.58
C THR A 513 10.78 -59.83 11.03
N GLN A 514 10.28 -59.46 9.82
CA GLN A 514 9.22 -60.23 9.15
C GLN A 514 9.69 -61.61 8.71
N GLY A 515 10.97 -61.76 8.29
CA GLY A 515 11.59 -63.04 7.99
C GLY A 515 11.64 -63.96 9.22
N GLU A 516 12.15 -63.45 10.32
CA GLU A 516 12.24 -64.14 11.63
C GLU A 516 10.85 -64.52 12.15
N PHE A 517 9.83 -63.64 12.03
CA PHE A 517 8.46 -63.95 12.42
C PHE A 517 7.87 -65.14 11.65
N LYS A 518 8.14 -65.23 10.35
CA LYS A 518 7.66 -66.35 9.51
C LYS A 518 8.25 -67.71 9.94
N VAL A 519 9.45 -67.74 10.48
CA VAL A 519 10.10 -68.99 10.98
C VAL A 519 9.90 -69.19 12.48
N GLY A 520 9.23 -68.24 13.18
CA GLY A 520 8.88 -68.36 14.60
C GLY A 520 9.98 -67.83 15.55
N GLU A 521 10.98 -67.14 15.05
CA GLU A 521 12.10 -66.58 15.83
C GLU A 521 11.86 -65.14 16.33
N SER A 522 10.75 -64.50 15.86
CA SER A 522 10.34 -63.16 16.28
C SER A 522 8.87 -63.15 16.66
N THR A 523 8.40 -62.10 17.38
CA THR A 523 6.99 -61.93 17.81
C THR A 523 6.25 -60.90 16.98
N ALA A 524 4.90 -60.97 16.97
CA ALA A 524 4.08 -59.96 16.30
C ALA A 524 4.28 -58.54 16.86
N ILE A 525 4.64 -58.40 18.14
CA ILE A 525 4.99 -57.11 18.76
C ILE A 525 6.23 -56.52 18.09
N GLN A 526 7.28 -57.34 17.86
CA GLN A 526 8.51 -56.87 17.21
C GLN A 526 8.26 -56.43 15.76
N VAL A 527 7.44 -57.19 15.01
CA VAL A 527 7.02 -56.81 13.66
C VAL A 527 6.23 -55.51 13.68
N SER A 528 5.26 -55.35 14.60
CA SER A 528 4.45 -54.15 14.74
C SER A 528 5.32 -52.92 15.10
N LEU A 529 6.31 -53.09 15.97
CA LEU A 529 7.28 -52.03 16.31
C LEU A 529 8.12 -51.65 15.09
N ALA A 530 8.64 -52.61 14.34
CA ALA A 530 9.42 -52.34 13.11
C ALA A 530 8.56 -51.66 12.04
N GLN A 531 7.28 -52.02 11.90
CA GLN A 531 6.33 -51.32 11.02
C GLN A 531 6.10 -49.89 11.44
N SER A 532 5.90 -49.61 12.74
CA SER A 532 5.73 -48.27 13.28
C SER A 532 6.99 -47.40 13.05
N ASN A 533 8.17 -47.99 13.28
CA ASN A 533 9.45 -47.28 13.07
C ASN A 533 9.67 -46.93 11.58
N LEU A 534 9.39 -47.86 10.67
CA LEU A 534 9.49 -47.58 9.24
C LEU A 534 8.46 -46.52 8.79
N LEU A 535 7.23 -46.59 9.30
CA LEU A 535 6.21 -45.58 9.01
C LEU A 535 6.66 -44.22 9.48
N ALA A 536 7.16 -44.07 10.70
CA ALA A 536 7.69 -42.83 11.24
C ALA A 536 8.86 -42.31 10.40
N ALA A 537 9.80 -43.16 9.98
CA ALA A 537 10.93 -42.81 9.14
C ALA A 537 10.49 -42.28 7.76
N ARG A 538 9.49 -42.91 7.12
CA ARG A 538 8.96 -42.48 5.83
C ARG A 538 8.23 -41.14 5.92
N LEU A 539 7.47 -40.90 6.97
CA LEU A 539 6.81 -39.62 7.20
C LEU A 539 7.86 -38.52 7.47
N ALA A 540 8.90 -38.81 8.27
CA ALA A 540 9.99 -37.91 8.54
C ALA A 540 10.79 -37.55 7.27
N GLN A 541 11.03 -38.53 6.37
CA GLN A 541 11.71 -38.29 5.10
C GLN A 541 10.86 -37.39 4.18
N ALA A 542 9.55 -37.63 4.08
CA ALA A 542 8.65 -36.77 3.31
C ALA A 542 8.65 -35.34 3.87
N GLN A 543 8.60 -35.21 5.20
CA GLN A 543 8.65 -33.90 5.88
C GLN A 543 9.99 -33.18 5.63
N ALA A 544 11.12 -33.86 5.68
CA ALA A 544 12.45 -33.27 5.46
C ALA A 544 12.59 -32.71 4.03
N ASN A 545 12.05 -33.42 3.02
CA ASN A 545 12.06 -32.94 1.65
C ASN A 545 11.31 -31.62 1.48
N VAL A 546 10.15 -31.51 2.09
CA VAL A 546 9.32 -30.29 2.00
C VAL A 546 9.92 -29.17 2.86
N ALA A 547 10.39 -29.48 4.06
CA ALA A 547 11.03 -28.49 4.94
C ALA A 547 12.21 -27.78 4.25
N TYR A 548 13.02 -28.52 3.49
CA TYR A 548 14.10 -27.91 2.72
C TYR A 548 13.59 -26.97 1.62
N LEU A 549 12.52 -27.31 0.91
CA LEU A 549 11.94 -26.45 -0.12
C LEU A 549 11.34 -25.17 0.48
N ASP A 550 10.69 -25.29 1.63
CA ASP A 550 10.15 -24.16 2.39
C ASP A 550 11.27 -23.28 2.94
N ALA A 551 12.36 -23.87 3.45
CA ALA A 551 13.52 -23.12 3.91
C ALA A 551 14.23 -22.36 2.77
N LEU A 552 14.30 -22.94 1.56
CA LEU A 552 14.81 -22.25 0.39
C LEU A 552 13.91 -21.08 -0.02
N SER A 553 12.60 -21.27 -0.03
CA SER A 553 11.64 -20.18 -0.32
C SER A 553 11.80 -19.03 0.68
N THR A 554 11.87 -19.37 1.97
CA THR A 554 12.11 -18.40 3.05
C THR A 554 13.45 -17.68 2.90
N LEU A 555 14.53 -18.38 2.53
CA LEU A 555 15.83 -17.75 2.26
C LEU A 555 15.71 -16.71 1.13
N TYR A 556 15.05 -17.05 0.02
CA TYR A 556 14.86 -16.16 -1.11
C TYR A 556 13.91 -15.01 -0.80
N LEU A 557 12.93 -15.21 0.10
CA LEU A 557 12.09 -14.15 0.65
C LEU A 557 12.94 -13.15 1.44
N GLN A 558 13.80 -13.63 2.36
CA GLN A 558 14.65 -12.77 3.18
C GLN A 558 15.70 -12.02 2.34
N GLU A 559 16.17 -12.59 1.25
CA GLU A 559 16.99 -11.90 0.25
C GLU A 559 16.22 -10.82 -0.53
N GLY A 560 14.89 -10.95 -0.63
CA GLY A 560 14.06 -10.15 -1.52
C GLY A 560 14.16 -10.55 -2.99
N SER A 561 14.70 -11.74 -3.29
CA SER A 561 14.96 -12.25 -4.65
C SER A 561 13.93 -13.29 -5.14
N LEU A 562 12.97 -13.70 -4.30
CA LEU A 562 12.03 -14.78 -4.58
C LEU A 562 11.22 -14.53 -5.88
N LEU A 563 10.79 -13.29 -6.12
CA LEU A 563 10.02 -12.94 -7.33
C LEU A 563 10.84 -13.14 -8.61
N GLU A 564 12.10 -12.70 -8.61
CA GLU A 564 13.00 -12.84 -9.76
C GLU A 564 13.32 -14.31 -10.04
N ARG A 565 13.50 -15.12 -8.99
CA ARG A 565 13.72 -16.57 -9.12
C ARG A 565 12.49 -17.31 -9.65
N CYS A 566 11.30 -16.78 -9.35
CA CYS A 566 10.04 -17.25 -9.92
C CYS A 566 9.70 -16.60 -11.27
N HIS A 567 10.61 -15.79 -11.86
CA HIS A 567 10.40 -15.03 -13.10
C HIS A 567 9.20 -14.06 -13.05
N ILE A 568 8.87 -13.53 -11.89
CA ILE A 568 7.78 -12.58 -11.66
C ILE A 568 8.36 -11.16 -11.61
N ARG A 569 7.80 -10.24 -12.40
CA ARG A 569 8.17 -8.82 -12.38
C ARG A 569 7.25 -8.06 -11.44
N ALA A 570 7.83 -7.31 -10.50
CA ALA A 570 7.12 -6.42 -9.59
C ALA A 570 7.78 -5.03 -9.55
N PRO A 571 7.03 -3.96 -9.21
CA PRO A 571 7.60 -2.64 -8.95
C PRO A 571 8.69 -2.71 -7.88
N GLY A 572 9.57 -1.70 -7.79
CA GLY A 572 10.61 -1.66 -6.77
C GLY A 572 11.78 -2.65 -6.97
N ALA A 573 12.00 -3.14 -8.21
CA ALA A 573 13.11 -4.05 -8.51
C ALA A 573 14.49 -3.35 -8.54
N VAL A 574 14.54 -2.01 -8.65
CA VAL A 574 15.79 -1.24 -8.70
C VAL A 574 16.19 -0.86 -7.28
N ALA A 575 17.39 -1.26 -6.85
CA ALA A 575 17.90 -0.90 -5.53
C ALA A 575 18.09 0.61 -5.37
N VAL A 576 17.72 1.15 -4.21
CA VAL A 576 18.04 2.52 -3.83
C VAL A 576 19.53 2.63 -3.54
N LYS A 577 20.18 3.69 -4.01
CA LYS A 577 21.61 3.91 -3.73
C LYS A 577 21.86 3.92 -2.21
N PRO A 578 22.93 3.28 -1.73
CA PRO A 578 23.31 3.37 -0.33
C PRO A 578 23.51 4.83 0.08
N ILE A 579 22.85 5.24 1.15
CA ILE A 579 23.00 6.59 1.71
C ILE A 579 24.31 6.60 2.50
N GLY A 580 25.24 7.46 2.12
CA GLY A 580 26.48 7.70 2.89
C GLY A 580 26.16 8.30 4.27
N PRO A 581 27.08 8.17 5.26
CA PRO A 581 26.86 8.71 6.60
C PRO A 581 26.61 10.23 6.57
N SER A 582 25.80 10.70 7.53
CA SER A 582 25.35 12.10 7.63
C SER A 582 26.49 13.13 7.65
N TRP A 583 27.67 12.76 8.19
CA TRP A 583 28.84 13.60 8.24
C TRP A 583 29.47 13.86 6.85
N LEU A 584 29.27 12.96 5.86
CA LEU A 584 29.67 13.19 4.45
C LEU A 584 28.66 14.05 3.70
N ARG A 585 27.44 14.21 4.21
CA ARG A 585 26.37 15.01 3.62
C ARG A 585 26.26 16.41 4.22
N ARG A 586 27.09 16.75 5.21
CA ARG A 586 27.22 18.14 5.65
C ARG A 586 27.73 18.96 4.47
N TRP A 587 26.89 19.82 3.97
CA TRP A 587 27.28 20.85 3.02
C TRP A 587 28.45 21.63 3.61
N PRO A 588 29.44 22.03 2.77
CA PRO A 588 30.53 22.83 3.31
C PRO A 588 29.94 24.05 4.01
N ASP A 589 30.25 24.18 5.31
CA ASP A 589 29.88 25.30 6.17
C ASP A 589 30.64 26.55 5.69
N GLY A 590 30.34 27.05 4.48
CA GLY A 590 31.19 28.04 3.83
C GLY A 590 30.45 29.16 3.09
N VAL A 591 29.18 29.39 3.34
CA VAL A 591 28.52 30.55 2.69
C VAL A 591 27.58 31.26 3.66
N PHE A 592 27.95 31.59 4.86
CA PHE A 592 27.36 32.72 5.64
C PHE A 592 28.08 32.77 7.01
N HIS A 593 29.18 33.56 7.03
CA HIS A 593 29.57 34.35 8.20
C HIS A 593 28.91 35.71 8.09
#